data_21b8b1b6dc3d34026e6c71d627630a2f
#
_entry.id   21b8b1b6dc3d34026e6c71d627630a2f
#
_cell.length_a   1.000
_cell.length_b   1.000
_cell.length_c   1.000
_cell.angle_alpha   90.00
_cell.angle_beta   90.00
_cell.angle_gamma   90.00
#
_symmetry.space_group_name_H-M   'P 1'
#
loop_
_entity.id
_entity.type
_entity.pdbx_description
1 polymer ?
#
loop_
_entity_poly.entity_id
_entity_poly.type
_entity_poly.pdbx_seq_one_letter_code
_entity_poly.pdbx_strand_id
1 'polypeptide(L)'
;VRQSIAVANAAGLVAGYALDSLLGDPRRWHPVAGFGRAAGALERRVYRPDRAAGAAFTALAVGVPVLVGAAATVGTRHRPLGRAVLTAAATWTVLGGRTLRHEATVMGRALRGGDVPAARRRLGHLCGRDPSALDEPELARATVESVAENTSDAVVAPLLWGAVAGLPGLLGYRAANTLDAMVGHRSPRYARFGTASARLDDLLNLVPSRLTGLLTVAVAPTAHGDRGRAWRVWLRDRDDHPSPNAGQCEAAMAGALGVRLGGRNVYFGRSEVRPYLGDGPRPEARHLKRAARISGAVGLAALGLAAAYPVTVGRLAGAAAGSVLRRTAAAGTAVAGSVLRRTAAARAGRRGGGGR
;
A
#
# COMPACT_ATOMS: atom_id res chain seq x y z
N VAL A 1 5.40 26.56 -4.59
CA VAL A 1 4.09 25.87 -4.47
C VAL A 1 4.24 24.35 -4.60
N ARG A 2 4.80 23.80 -5.69
CA ARG A 2 4.92 22.33 -5.86
C ARG A 2 5.71 21.64 -4.73
N GLN A 3 6.84 22.21 -4.33
CA GLN A 3 7.67 21.66 -3.24
C GLN A 3 6.94 21.71 -1.90
N SER A 4 6.22 22.80 -1.59
CA SER A 4 5.43 22.93 -0.36
C SER A 4 4.31 21.89 -0.29
N ILE A 5 3.67 21.56 -1.42
CA ILE A 5 2.64 20.51 -1.48
C ILE A 5 3.24 19.11 -1.34
N ALA A 6 4.42 18.85 -1.90
CA ALA A 6 5.13 17.58 -1.72
C ALA A 6 5.50 17.35 -0.24
N VAL A 7 6.02 18.39 0.43
CA VAL A 7 6.32 18.34 1.87
C VAL A 7 5.03 18.17 2.69
N ALA A 8 3.94 18.84 2.32
CA ALA A 8 2.64 18.69 2.98
C ALA A 8 2.08 17.27 2.85
N ASN A 9 2.20 16.63 1.68
CA ASN A 9 1.83 15.23 1.51
C ASN A 9 2.67 14.30 2.41
N ALA A 10 4.00 14.47 2.41
CA ALA A 10 4.88 13.68 3.26
C ALA A 10 4.55 13.85 4.75
N ALA A 11 4.35 15.09 5.20
CA ALA A 11 3.94 15.40 6.57
C ALA A 11 2.59 14.76 6.92
N GLY A 12 1.63 14.80 5.98
CA GLY A 12 0.34 14.15 6.15
C GLY A 12 0.43 12.64 6.29
N LEU A 13 1.27 11.95 5.48
CA LEU A 13 1.51 10.52 5.60
C LEU A 13 2.12 10.18 6.99
N VAL A 14 3.11 10.95 7.43
CA VAL A 14 3.75 10.76 8.75
C VAL A 14 2.74 10.97 9.88
N ALA A 15 1.97 12.06 9.83
CA ALA A 15 0.95 12.35 10.86
C ALA A 15 -0.15 11.28 10.89
N GLY A 16 -0.64 10.83 9.73
CA GLY A 16 -1.66 9.79 9.64
C GLY A 16 -1.16 8.43 10.15
N TYR A 17 0.08 8.06 9.86
CA TYR A 17 0.71 6.87 10.42
C TYR A 17 0.88 6.96 11.94
N ALA A 18 1.26 8.13 12.46
CA ALA A 18 1.33 8.37 13.89
C ALA A 18 -0.07 8.24 14.55
N LEU A 19 -1.11 8.79 13.92
CA LEU A 19 -2.50 8.63 14.39
C LEU A 19 -2.93 7.16 14.41
N ASP A 20 -2.67 6.38 13.33
CA ASP A 20 -2.92 4.92 13.34
C ASP A 20 -2.18 4.25 14.50
N SER A 21 -0.89 4.55 14.68
CA SER A 21 -0.06 3.93 15.70
C SER A 21 -0.48 4.26 17.13
N LEU A 22 -1.04 5.44 17.37
CA LEU A 22 -1.46 5.92 18.70
C LEU A 22 -2.93 5.59 19.02
N LEU A 23 -3.83 5.77 18.05
CA LEU A 23 -5.26 5.66 18.26
C LEU A 23 -5.82 4.33 17.74
N GLY A 24 -5.20 3.74 16.70
CA GLY A 24 -5.76 2.60 15.96
C GLY A 24 -6.98 3.00 15.13
N ASP A 25 -7.74 2.02 14.69
CA ASP A 25 -8.92 2.22 13.86
C ASP A 25 -10.03 2.93 14.64
N PRO A 26 -10.76 3.87 14.01
CA PRO A 26 -11.93 4.47 14.62
C PRO A 26 -12.99 3.43 14.98
N ARG A 27 -13.34 3.32 16.27
CA ARG A 27 -14.30 2.31 16.75
C ARG A 27 -15.74 2.56 16.28
N ARG A 28 -16.09 3.82 15.99
CA ARG A 28 -17.40 4.24 15.51
C ARG A 28 -17.21 5.08 14.24
N TRP A 29 -18.16 4.94 13.29
CA TRP A 29 -18.15 5.72 12.05
C TRP A 29 -16.90 5.53 11.19
N HIS A 30 -16.33 4.31 11.22
CA HIS A 30 -15.14 4.00 10.43
C HIS A 30 -15.41 4.23 8.93
N PRO A 31 -14.65 5.13 8.25
CA PRO A 31 -14.95 5.49 6.86
C PRO A 31 -14.90 4.31 5.89
N VAL A 32 -13.95 3.37 6.06
CA VAL A 32 -13.85 2.16 5.24
C VAL A 32 -15.06 1.24 5.45
N ALA A 33 -15.56 1.10 6.68
CA ALA A 33 -16.79 0.35 6.92
C ALA A 33 -18.01 1.06 6.32
N GLY A 34 -18.03 2.40 6.33
CA GLY A 34 -19.02 3.22 5.63
C GLY A 34 -18.99 2.96 4.12
N PHE A 35 -17.80 2.97 3.53
CA PHE A 35 -17.58 2.63 2.13
C PHE A 35 -18.06 1.20 1.82
N GLY A 36 -17.71 0.20 2.64
CA GLY A 36 -18.16 -1.17 2.47
C GLY A 36 -19.69 -1.31 2.46
N ARG A 37 -20.40 -0.59 3.34
CA ARG A 37 -21.86 -0.55 3.33
C ARG A 37 -22.42 0.07 2.05
N ALA A 38 -21.84 1.17 1.58
CA ALA A 38 -22.24 1.84 0.34
C ALA A 38 -21.97 0.94 -0.88
N ALA A 39 -20.81 0.30 -0.95
CA ALA A 39 -20.46 -0.67 -1.98
C ALA A 39 -21.43 -1.86 -1.99
N GLY A 40 -21.77 -2.42 -0.82
CA GLY A 40 -22.77 -3.48 -0.72
C GLY A 40 -24.19 -3.04 -1.15
N ALA A 41 -24.57 -1.78 -0.90
CA ALA A 41 -25.82 -1.24 -1.40
C ALA A 41 -25.81 -1.07 -2.93
N LEU A 42 -24.68 -0.64 -3.50
CA LEU A 42 -24.47 -0.56 -4.94
C LEU A 42 -24.50 -1.96 -5.58
N GLU A 43 -23.76 -2.93 -4.98
CA GLU A 43 -23.74 -4.33 -5.43
C GLU A 43 -25.16 -4.87 -5.59
N ARG A 44 -26.01 -4.75 -4.56
CA ARG A 44 -27.39 -5.24 -4.59
C ARG A 44 -28.23 -4.68 -5.76
N ARG A 45 -27.90 -3.46 -6.24
CA ARG A 45 -28.62 -2.81 -7.35
C ARG A 45 -28.11 -3.23 -8.72
N VAL A 46 -26.80 -3.49 -8.85
CA VAL A 46 -26.17 -3.72 -10.15
C VAL A 46 -25.72 -5.17 -10.36
N TYR A 47 -25.88 -6.02 -9.34
CA TYR A 47 -25.45 -7.40 -9.40
C TYR A 47 -26.09 -8.17 -10.56
N ARG A 48 -25.25 -8.73 -11.41
CA ARG A 48 -25.54 -9.77 -12.38
C ARG A 48 -24.40 -10.77 -12.36
N PRO A 49 -24.63 -12.08 -12.58
CA PRO A 49 -23.56 -13.09 -12.50
C PRO A 49 -22.67 -13.07 -13.77
N ASP A 50 -22.22 -11.90 -14.18
CA ASP A 50 -21.37 -11.68 -15.36
C ASP A 50 -20.21 -10.71 -15.06
N ARG A 51 -19.18 -10.74 -15.93
CA ARG A 51 -17.97 -9.92 -15.78
C ARG A 51 -18.19 -8.44 -16.06
N ALA A 52 -19.11 -8.10 -16.97
CA ALA A 52 -19.34 -6.71 -17.37
C ALA A 52 -20.00 -5.92 -16.23
N ALA A 53 -21.03 -6.51 -15.58
CA ALA A 53 -21.63 -5.93 -14.40
C ALA A 53 -20.62 -5.76 -13.25
N GLY A 54 -19.75 -6.76 -13.03
CA GLY A 54 -18.68 -6.68 -12.05
C GLY A 54 -17.66 -5.60 -12.37
N ALA A 55 -17.27 -5.44 -13.62
CA ALA A 55 -16.36 -4.37 -14.06
C ALA A 55 -16.98 -2.98 -13.87
N ALA A 56 -18.26 -2.79 -14.23
CA ALA A 56 -18.98 -1.54 -14.00
C ALA A 56 -19.09 -1.22 -12.50
N PHE A 57 -19.44 -2.22 -11.68
CA PHE A 57 -19.45 -2.10 -10.22
C PHE A 57 -18.10 -1.63 -9.68
N THR A 58 -17.00 -2.31 -10.07
CA THR A 58 -15.64 -1.99 -9.62
C THR A 58 -15.24 -0.58 -10.06
N ALA A 59 -15.50 -0.22 -11.33
CA ALA A 59 -15.18 1.11 -11.86
C ALA A 59 -15.90 2.23 -11.09
N LEU A 60 -17.19 2.06 -10.81
CA LEU A 60 -17.98 3.04 -10.05
C LEU A 60 -17.52 3.12 -8.60
N ALA A 61 -17.37 1.98 -7.92
CA ALA A 61 -17.04 1.95 -6.50
C ALA A 61 -15.62 2.44 -6.21
N VAL A 62 -14.65 2.19 -7.10
CA VAL A 62 -13.28 2.73 -6.98
C VAL A 62 -13.20 4.15 -7.53
N GLY A 63 -13.88 4.44 -8.63
CA GLY A 63 -13.84 5.74 -9.30
C GLY A 63 -14.31 6.89 -8.41
N VAL A 64 -15.39 6.69 -7.64
CA VAL A 64 -15.90 7.74 -6.74
C VAL A 64 -14.87 8.16 -5.68
N PRO A 65 -14.25 7.26 -4.88
CA PRO A 65 -13.18 7.64 -3.96
C PRO A 65 -11.98 8.29 -4.64
N VAL A 66 -11.58 7.84 -5.83
CA VAL A 66 -10.51 8.47 -6.61
C VAL A 66 -10.86 9.90 -6.98
N LEU A 67 -12.08 10.14 -7.49
CA LEU A 67 -12.55 11.48 -7.85
C LEU A 67 -12.67 12.40 -6.63
N VAL A 68 -13.14 11.90 -5.49
CA VAL A 68 -13.15 12.66 -4.21
C VAL A 68 -11.72 13.04 -3.81
N GLY A 69 -10.77 12.11 -3.88
CA GLY A 69 -9.36 12.39 -3.62
C GLY A 69 -8.77 13.41 -4.60
N ALA A 70 -9.13 13.32 -5.88
CA ALA A 70 -8.69 14.27 -6.90
C ALA A 70 -9.27 15.68 -6.65
N ALA A 71 -10.56 15.79 -6.34
CA ALA A 71 -11.21 17.06 -5.99
C ALA A 71 -10.56 17.69 -4.75
N ALA A 72 -10.32 16.90 -3.69
CA ALA A 72 -9.61 17.35 -2.50
C ALA A 72 -8.18 17.81 -2.83
N THR A 73 -7.51 17.12 -3.77
CA THR A 73 -6.19 17.49 -4.27
C THR A 73 -6.21 18.84 -4.97
N VAL A 74 -7.18 19.09 -5.83
CA VAL A 74 -7.35 20.36 -6.53
C VAL A 74 -7.73 21.47 -5.55
N GLY A 75 -8.68 21.25 -4.65
CA GLY A 75 -9.13 22.22 -3.65
C GLY A 75 -8.04 22.67 -2.68
N THR A 76 -7.01 21.84 -2.47
CA THR A 76 -5.89 22.16 -1.58
C THR A 76 -4.59 22.54 -2.29
N ARG A 77 -4.62 22.76 -3.62
CA ARG A 77 -3.42 23.06 -4.43
C ARG A 77 -2.57 24.25 -3.96
N HIS A 78 -3.20 25.22 -3.29
CA HIS A 78 -2.56 26.42 -2.72
C HIS A 78 -2.62 26.46 -1.19
N ARG A 79 -3.04 25.36 -0.53
CA ARG A 79 -3.24 25.27 0.92
C ARG A 79 -2.46 24.10 1.50
N PRO A 80 -1.13 24.25 1.72
CA PRO A 80 -0.29 23.14 2.15
C PRO A 80 -0.74 22.55 3.50
N LEU A 81 -1.17 23.35 4.46
CA LEU A 81 -1.70 22.86 5.72
C LEU A 81 -2.99 22.04 5.51
N GLY A 82 -3.93 22.54 4.71
CA GLY A 82 -5.15 21.79 4.36
C GLY A 82 -4.83 20.47 3.67
N ARG A 83 -3.81 20.45 2.78
CA ARG A 83 -3.31 19.24 2.16
C ARG A 83 -2.77 18.25 3.20
N ALA A 84 -1.92 18.70 4.12
CA ALA A 84 -1.34 17.86 5.16
C ALA A 84 -2.43 17.26 6.06
N VAL A 85 -3.41 18.05 6.49
CA VAL A 85 -4.52 17.60 7.33
C VAL A 85 -5.39 16.56 6.62
N LEU A 86 -5.79 16.80 5.36
CA LEU A 86 -6.58 15.82 4.60
C LEU A 86 -5.80 14.54 4.32
N THR A 87 -4.50 14.66 4.00
CA THR A 87 -3.65 13.47 3.80
C THR A 87 -3.49 12.71 5.11
N ALA A 88 -3.31 13.38 6.26
CA ALA A 88 -3.22 12.73 7.56
C ALA A 88 -4.51 11.99 7.93
N ALA A 89 -5.66 12.63 7.76
CA ALA A 89 -6.95 12.01 8.02
C ALA A 89 -7.21 10.81 7.11
N ALA A 90 -6.96 10.94 5.80
CA ALA A 90 -7.09 9.83 4.86
C ALA A 90 -6.15 8.69 5.20
N THR A 91 -4.88 8.98 5.48
CA THR A 91 -3.88 7.96 5.85
C THR A 91 -4.30 7.22 7.11
N TRP A 92 -4.68 7.92 8.17
CA TRP A 92 -5.18 7.31 9.41
C TRP A 92 -6.36 6.38 9.18
N THR A 93 -7.33 6.78 8.37
CA THR A 93 -8.55 6.01 8.14
C THR A 93 -8.36 4.80 7.21
N VAL A 94 -7.32 4.78 6.36
CA VAL A 94 -7.06 3.66 5.44
C VAL A 94 -6.03 2.68 5.99
N LEU A 95 -5.17 3.11 6.92
CA LEU A 95 -4.23 2.20 7.59
C LEU A 95 -4.98 1.30 8.60
N GLY A 96 -4.37 0.18 8.92
CA GLY A 96 -4.83 -0.78 9.94
C GLY A 96 -3.67 -1.44 10.67
N GLY A 97 -2.49 -0.78 10.68
CA GLY A 97 -1.25 -1.37 11.18
C GLY A 97 -1.28 -1.64 12.69
N ARG A 98 -1.85 -0.73 13.48
CA ARG A 98 -1.99 -0.94 14.92
C ARG A 98 -2.94 -2.09 15.24
N THR A 99 -4.11 -2.10 14.62
CA THR A 99 -5.13 -3.14 14.86
C THR A 99 -4.59 -4.51 14.46
N LEU A 100 -3.91 -4.63 13.32
CA LEU A 100 -3.26 -5.87 12.88
C LEU A 100 -2.27 -6.40 13.94
N ARG A 101 -1.35 -5.56 14.41
CA ARG A 101 -0.37 -5.95 15.45
C ARG A 101 -1.02 -6.28 16.79
N HIS A 102 -2.09 -5.57 17.14
CA HIS A 102 -2.86 -5.83 18.35
C HIS A 102 -3.51 -7.20 18.28
N GLU A 103 -4.22 -7.53 17.20
CA GLU A 103 -4.86 -8.83 17.01
C GLU A 103 -3.85 -9.99 17.07
N ALA A 104 -2.72 -9.88 16.37
CA ALA A 104 -1.65 -10.88 16.46
C ALA A 104 -1.12 -11.06 17.89
N THR A 105 -1.01 -9.98 18.66
CA THR A 105 -0.56 -10.02 20.05
C THR A 105 -1.61 -10.68 20.96
N VAL A 106 -2.88 -10.39 20.76
CA VAL A 106 -3.99 -10.98 21.51
C VAL A 106 -4.09 -12.48 21.21
N MET A 107 -4.02 -12.87 19.93
CA MET A 107 -3.96 -14.28 19.51
C MET A 107 -2.80 -15.02 20.19
N GLY A 108 -1.60 -14.43 20.17
CA GLY A 108 -0.43 -15.03 20.83
C GLY A 108 -0.56 -15.15 22.35
N ARG A 109 -1.34 -14.29 23.00
CA ARG A 109 -1.65 -14.43 24.44
C ARG A 109 -2.65 -15.56 24.69
N ALA A 110 -3.72 -15.65 23.90
CA ALA A 110 -4.72 -16.70 24.00
C ALA A 110 -4.09 -18.08 23.82
N LEU A 111 -3.26 -18.28 22.78
CA LEU A 111 -2.59 -19.54 22.52
C LEU A 111 -1.60 -19.91 23.65
N ARG A 112 -0.79 -18.97 24.17
CA ARG A 112 0.10 -19.25 25.31
C ARG A 112 -0.64 -19.63 26.59
N GLY A 113 -1.86 -19.14 26.76
CA GLY A 113 -2.72 -19.50 27.89
C GLY A 113 -3.52 -20.77 27.68
N GLY A 114 -3.37 -21.46 26.53
CA GLY A 114 -4.16 -22.64 26.19
C GLY A 114 -5.64 -22.35 25.85
N ASP A 115 -6.03 -21.06 25.70
CA ASP A 115 -7.39 -20.66 25.37
C ASP A 115 -7.64 -20.72 23.85
N VAL A 116 -7.65 -21.95 23.34
CA VAL A 116 -7.94 -22.25 21.92
C VAL A 116 -9.33 -21.73 21.50
N PRO A 117 -10.40 -21.85 22.31
CA PRO A 117 -11.70 -21.28 21.95
C PRO A 117 -11.65 -19.76 21.76
N ALA A 118 -10.95 -19.01 22.61
CA ALA A 118 -10.79 -17.56 22.41
C ALA A 118 -9.98 -17.25 21.14
N ALA A 119 -8.91 -18.00 20.87
CA ALA A 119 -8.11 -17.86 19.66
C ALA A 119 -8.96 -18.11 18.39
N ARG A 120 -9.78 -19.15 18.36
CA ARG A 120 -10.70 -19.43 17.24
C ARG A 120 -11.68 -18.28 17.00
N ARG A 121 -12.32 -17.75 18.04
CA ARG A 121 -13.21 -16.58 17.89
C ARG A 121 -12.50 -15.36 17.32
N ARG A 122 -11.25 -15.18 17.69
CA ARG A 122 -10.42 -14.03 17.26
C ARG A 122 -9.95 -14.11 15.81
N LEU A 123 -9.74 -15.31 15.27
CA LEU A 123 -9.20 -15.47 13.92
C LEU A 123 -10.03 -14.77 12.85
N GLY A 124 -11.36 -14.71 13.03
CA GLY A 124 -12.27 -13.99 12.13
C GLY A 124 -12.01 -12.49 11.99
N HIS A 125 -11.23 -11.88 12.89
CA HIS A 125 -10.78 -10.49 12.75
C HIS A 125 -9.57 -10.33 11.83
N LEU A 126 -8.90 -11.44 11.50
CA LEU A 126 -7.67 -11.45 10.70
C LEU A 126 -7.88 -12.02 9.30
N CYS A 127 -8.66 -13.07 9.17
CA CYS A 127 -8.92 -13.72 7.88
C CYS A 127 -10.28 -14.43 7.86
N GLY A 128 -10.77 -14.71 6.62
CA GLY A 128 -12.02 -15.42 6.38
C GLY A 128 -11.93 -16.95 6.47
N ARG A 129 -10.87 -17.51 7.07
CA ARG A 129 -10.71 -18.96 7.23
C ARG A 129 -11.64 -19.49 8.31
N ASP A 130 -12.21 -20.68 8.08
CA ASP A 130 -13.01 -21.36 9.09
C ASP A 130 -12.12 -21.83 10.26
N PRO A 131 -12.31 -21.31 11.48
CA PRO A 131 -11.49 -21.65 12.62
C PRO A 131 -11.92 -22.91 13.37
N SER A 132 -13.07 -23.49 13.06
CA SER A 132 -13.76 -24.49 13.89
C SER A 132 -12.93 -25.74 14.16
N ALA A 133 -12.19 -26.21 13.14
CA ALA A 133 -11.37 -27.43 13.19
C ALA A 133 -9.86 -27.16 13.38
N LEU A 134 -9.43 -25.88 13.48
CA LEU A 134 -8.00 -25.55 13.56
C LEU A 134 -7.44 -25.87 14.95
N ASP A 135 -6.31 -26.59 15.00
CA ASP A 135 -5.52 -26.76 16.21
C ASP A 135 -4.66 -25.51 16.53
N GLU A 136 -3.93 -25.53 17.66
CA GLU A 136 -3.11 -24.40 18.08
C GLU A 136 -2.02 -24.01 17.04
N PRO A 137 -1.23 -24.95 16.48
CA PRO A 137 -0.26 -24.62 15.43
C PRO A 137 -0.91 -24.06 14.15
N GLU A 138 -2.09 -24.53 13.77
CA GLU A 138 -2.82 -24.04 12.61
C GLU A 138 -3.39 -22.62 12.83
N LEU A 139 -3.89 -22.32 14.03
CA LEU A 139 -4.28 -20.97 14.42
C LEU A 139 -3.09 -20.01 14.42
N ALA A 140 -1.93 -20.47 14.93
CA ALA A 140 -0.70 -19.70 14.88
C ALA A 140 -0.25 -19.45 13.45
N ARG A 141 -0.29 -20.47 12.59
CA ARG A 141 0.05 -20.36 11.15
C ARG A 141 -0.88 -19.38 10.45
N ALA A 142 -2.19 -19.54 10.59
CA ALA A 142 -3.18 -18.66 9.97
C ALA A 142 -2.98 -17.19 10.39
N THR A 143 -2.61 -16.97 11.65
CA THR A 143 -2.31 -15.62 12.17
C THR A 143 -1.04 -15.05 11.54
N VAL A 144 0.04 -15.83 11.42
CA VAL A 144 1.30 -15.37 10.81
C VAL A 144 1.11 -15.05 9.33
N GLU A 145 0.41 -15.91 8.57
CA GLU A 145 0.05 -15.70 7.16
C GLU A 145 -0.74 -14.40 7.01
N SER A 146 -1.77 -14.21 7.81
CA SER A 146 -2.58 -13.00 7.78
C SER A 146 -1.80 -11.73 8.16
N VAL A 147 -0.90 -11.80 9.14
CA VAL A 147 -0.03 -10.66 9.49
C VAL A 147 0.92 -10.33 8.34
N ALA A 148 1.48 -11.32 7.65
CA ALA A 148 2.37 -11.10 6.52
C ALA A 148 1.65 -10.40 5.37
N GLU A 149 0.50 -10.91 4.95
CA GLU A 149 -0.32 -10.38 3.86
C GLU A 149 -0.87 -8.99 4.19
N ASN A 150 -1.51 -8.84 5.34
CA ASN A 150 -2.10 -7.55 5.74
C ASN A 150 -1.05 -6.48 6.09
N THR A 151 0.21 -6.83 6.34
CA THR A 151 1.31 -5.83 6.41
C THR A 151 1.48 -5.13 5.06
N SER A 152 1.35 -5.86 3.94
CA SER A 152 1.29 -5.24 2.62
C SER A 152 0.02 -4.42 2.46
N ASP A 153 -1.14 -5.04 2.62
CA ASP A 153 -2.43 -4.49 2.22
C ASP A 153 -2.92 -3.33 3.09
N ALA A 154 -2.68 -3.41 4.38
CA ALA A 154 -3.17 -2.41 5.33
C ALA A 154 -2.12 -1.37 5.73
N VAL A 155 -0.84 -1.51 5.30
CA VAL A 155 0.22 -0.57 5.69
C VAL A 155 1.07 -0.15 4.50
N VAL A 156 1.79 -1.08 3.86
CA VAL A 156 2.78 -0.73 2.82
C VAL A 156 2.12 -0.17 1.57
N ALA A 157 1.08 -0.83 1.07
CA ALA A 157 0.39 -0.41 -0.15
C ALA A 157 -0.33 0.94 -0.02
N PRO A 158 -1.10 1.22 1.06
CA PRO A 158 -1.64 2.55 1.25
C PRO A 158 -0.58 3.64 1.31
N LEU A 159 0.53 3.42 2.03
CA LEU A 159 1.64 4.37 2.12
C LEU A 159 2.30 4.60 0.76
N LEU A 160 2.54 3.53 -0.02
CA LEU A 160 3.11 3.63 -1.36
C LEU A 160 2.19 4.44 -2.29
N TRP A 161 0.91 4.08 -2.38
CA TRP A 161 -0.04 4.76 -3.25
C TRP A 161 -0.31 6.20 -2.80
N GLY A 162 -0.27 6.45 -1.49
CA GLY A 162 -0.32 7.79 -0.93
C GLY A 162 0.90 8.65 -1.30
N ALA A 163 2.09 8.06 -1.35
CA ALA A 163 3.30 8.73 -1.78
C ALA A 163 3.31 9.04 -3.28
N VAL A 164 2.89 8.09 -4.12
CA VAL A 164 2.94 8.17 -5.58
C VAL A 164 1.80 9.02 -6.14
N ALA A 165 0.57 8.81 -5.68
CA ALA A 165 -0.64 9.42 -6.23
C ALA A 165 -1.42 10.29 -5.22
N GLY A 166 -0.90 10.51 -4.00
CA GLY A 166 -1.54 11.34 -2.97
C GLY A 166 -2.91 10.82 -2.52
N LEU A 167 -3.86 11.75 -2.27
CA LEU A 167 -5.21 11.41 -1.83
C LEU A 167 -5.96 10.46 -2.78
N PRO A 168 -5.93 10.64 -4.11
CA PRO A 168 -6.52 9.67 -5.04
C PRO A 168 -5.96 8.27 -4.88
N GLY A 169 -4.64 8.15 -4.71
CA GLY A 169 -3.96 6.87 -4.51
C GLY A 169 -4.36 6.19 -3.21
N LEU A 170 -4.37 6.92 -2.09
CA LEU A 170 -4.81 6.41 -0.79
C LEU A 170 -6.24 5.86 -0.83
N LEU A 171 -7.18 6.67 -1.33
CA LEU A 171 -8.60 6.32 -1.34
C LEU A 171 -8.92 5.25 -2.38
N GLY A 172 -8.32 5.35 -3.57
CA GLY A 172 -8.53 4.40 -4.66
C GLY A 172 -7.99 3.02 -4.33
N TYR A 173 -6.76 2.94 -3.80
CA TYR A 173 -6.19 1.68 -3.36
C TYR A 173 -7.06 1.02 -2.27
N ARG A 174 -7.43 1.77 -1.22
CA ARG A 174 -8.24 1.21 -0.14
C ARG A 174 -9.62 0.75 -0.61
N ALA A 175 -10.22 1.48 -1.56
CA ALA A 175 -11.47 1.06 -2.17
C ALA A 175 -11.30 -0.27 -2.93
N ALA A 176 -10.30 -0.40 -3.80
CA ALA A 176 -10.03 -1.63 -4.55
C ALA A 176 -9.80 -2.83 -3.62
N ASN A 177 -8.94 -2.69 -2.61
CA ASN A 177 -8.66 -3.71 -1.62
C ASN A 177 -9.92 -4.12 -0.82
N THR A 178 -10.77 -3.15 -0.46
CA THR A 178 -12.04 -3.45 0.22
C THR A 178 -13.01 -4.20 -0.69
N LEU A 179 -13.06 -3.87 -1.98
CA LEU A 179 -13.92 -4.60 -2.94
C LEU A 179 -13.44 -6.03 -3.17
N ASP A 180 -12.13 -6.26 -3.25
CA ASP A 180 -11.60 -7.62 -3.33
C ASP A 180 -12.02 -8.45 -2.11
N ALA A 181 -11.85 -7.93 -0.91
CA ALA A 181 -12.29 -8.59 0.32
C ALA A 181 -13.81 -8.88 0.33
N MET A 182 -14.64 -8.03 -0.31
CA MET A 182 -16.10 -8.21 -0.35
C MET A 182 -16.56 -9.19 -1.43
N VAL A 183 -16.01 -9.09 -2.65
CA VAL A 183 -16.54 -9.79 -3.84
C VAL A 183 -15.46 -10.51 -4.66
N GLY A 184 -14.17 -10.38 -4.34
CA GLY A 184 -13.07 -10.98 -5.12
C GLY A 184 -12.90 -12.49 -4.91
N HIS A 185 -13.48 -13.03 -3.85
CA HIS A 185 -13.34 -14.46 -3.53
C HIS A 185 -14.13 -15.35 -4.50
N ARG A 186 -13.57 -16.54 -4.80
CA ARG A 186 -14.14 -17.51 -5.73
C ARG A 186 -15.32 -18.29 -5.12
N SER A 187 -16.45 -17.60 -4.84
CA SER A 187 -17.72 -18.23 -4.50
C SER A 187 -18.58 -18.40 -5.75
N PRO A 188 -19.62 -19.26 -5.74
CA PRO A 188 -20.56 -19.39 -6.86
C PRO A 188 -21.19 -18.05 -7.28
N ARG A 189 -21.45 -17.17 -6.30
CA ARG A 189 -22.00 -15.84 -6.52
C ARG A 189 -21.01 -14.91 -7.22
N TYR A 190 -19.73 -14.90 -6.80
CA TYR A 190 -18.77 -13.87 -7.21
C TYR A 190 -17.72 -14.36 -8.24
N ALA A 191 -17.71 -15.63 -8.61
CA ALA A 191 -16.73 -16.20 -9.53
C ALA A 191 -16.58 -15.45 -10.87
N ARG A 192 -17.64 -14.81 -11.37
CA ARG A 192 -17.63 -13.96 -12.57
C ARG A 192 -17.69 -12.48 -12.22
N PHE A 193 -18.60 -12.09 -11.34
CA PHE A 193 -18.80 -10.70 -10.92
C PHE A 193 -17.57 -10.10 -10.23
N GLY A 194 -16.93 -10.81 -9.31
CA GLY A 194 -15.77 -10.35 -8.55
C GLY A 194 -14.47 -10.29 -9.35
N THR A 195 -14.42 -10.81 -10.58
CA THR A 195 -13.16 -10.90 -11.36
C THR A 195 -12.45 -9.56 -11.53
N ALA A 196 -13.18 -8.48 -11.77
CA ALA A 196 -12.57 -7.16 -11.98
C ALA A 196 -11.96 -6.59 -10.67
N SER A 197 -12.67 -6.76 -9.54
CA SER A 197 -12.18 -6.33 -8.22
C SER A 197 -10.91 -7.09 -7.82
N ALA A 198 -10.93 -8.43 -7.95
CA ALA A 198 -9.77 -9.27 -7.63
C ALA A 198 -8.55 -8.94 -8.50
N ARG A 199 -8.72 -8.78 -9.82
CA ARG A 199 -7.59 -8.43 -10.70
C ARG A 199 -7.06 -7.02 -10.50
N LEU A 200 -7.94 -6.07 -10.16
CA LEU A 200 -7.51 -4.71 -9.85
C LEU A 200 -6.67 -4.69 -8.57
N ASP A 201 -7.11 -5.38 -7.52
CA ASP A 201 -6.36 -5.53 -6.28
C ASP A 201 -5.03 -6.23 -6.52
N ASP A 202 -5.03 -7.37 -7.23
CA ASP A 202 -3.80 -8.07 -7.61
C ASP A 202 -2.79 -7.13 -8.30
N LEU A 203 -3.25 -6.33 -9.27
CA LEU A 203 -2.40 -5.38 -10.01
C LEU A 203 -1.85 -4.27 -9.10
N LEU A 204 -2.69 -3.69 -8.26
CA LEU A 204 -2.29 -2.62 -7.35
C LEU A 204 -1.34 -3.10 -6.26
N ASN A 205 -1.34 -4.39 -5.95
CA ASN A 205 -0.45 -5.02 -4.96
C ASN A 205 0.85 -5.58 -5.54
N LEU A 206 1.08 -5.58 -6.86
CA LEU A 206 2.31 -6.12 -7.44
C LEU A 206 3.59 -5.47 -6.87
N VAL A 207 3.64 -4.16 -6.81
CA VAL A 207 4.81 -3.44 -6.26
C VAL A 207 4.80 -3.45 -4.73
N PRO A 208 3.69 -3.15 -4.04
CA PRO A 208 3.64 -3.18 -2.58
C PRO A 208 4.05 -4.51 -1.96
N SER A 209 3.58 -5.63 -2.49
CA SER A 209 3.89 -6.97 -1.94
C SER A 209 5.38 -7.31 -2.04
N ARG A 210 6.01 -6.98 -3.15
CA ARG A 210 7.45 -7.16 -3.35
C ARG A 210 8.27 -6.24 -2.45
N LEU A 211 7.84 -5.00 -2.31
CA LEU A 211 8.44 -4.06 -1.35
C LEU A 211 8.28 -4.59 0.08
N THR A 212 7.12 -5.13 0.44
CA THR A 212 6.88 -5.75 1.75
C THR A 212 7.82 -6.93 1.99
N GLY A 213 8.01 -7.82 1.00
CA GLY A 213 8.96 -8.92 1.08
C GLY A 213 10.40 -8.44 1.31
N LEU A 214 10.87 -7.46 0.53
CA LEU A 214 12.20 -6.85 0.68
C LEU A 214 12.39 -6.21 2.07
N LEU A 215 11.41 -5.43 2.51
CA LEU A 215 11.46 -4.78 3.82
C LEU A 215 11.42 -5.81 4.95
N THR A 216 10.63 -6.90 4.82
CA THR A 216 10.59 -8.00 5.79
C THR A 216 11.97 -8.65 5.94
N VAL A 217 12.66 -8.91 4.83
CA VAL A 217 14.05 -9.40 4.85
C VAL A 217 14.98 -8.40 5.56
N ALA A 218 14.89 -7.12 5.20
CA ALA A 218 15.77 -6.09 5.75
C ALA A 218 15.61 -5.93 7.27
N VAL A 219 14.36 -5.99 7.77
CA VAL A 219 14.06 -5.77 9.19
C VAL A 219 14.01 -7.07 10.02
N ALA A 220 14.21 -8.25 9.44
CA ALA A 220 14.14 -9.53 10.15
C ALA A 220 14.91 -9.55 11.49
N PRO A 221 16.13 -8.96 11.62
CA PRO A 221 16.86 -8.93 12.90
C PRO A 221 16.15 -8.19 14.03
N THR A 222 15.24 -7.25 13.75
CA THR A 222 14.47 -6.56 14.79
C THR A 222 13.60 -7.48 15.66
N ALA A 223 13.32 -8.68 15.14
CA ALA A 223 12.58 -9.74 15.83
C ALA A 223 13.42 -11.02 16.01
N HIS A 224 14.74 -10.90 16.13
CA HIS A 224 15.67 -12.04 16.22
C HIS A 224 15.55 -13.00 15.02
N GLY A 225 15.25 -12.48 13.82
CA GLY A 225 15.21 -13.22 12.57
C GLY A 225 16.56 -13.19 11.85
N ASP A 226 16.74 -14.11 10.91
CA ASP A 226 17.93 -14.20 10.07
C ASP A 226 17.62 -13.65 8.67
N ARG A 227 18.36 -12.60 8.26
CA ARG A 227 18.20 -11.96 6.94
C ARG A 227 18.55 -12.91 5.79
N GLY A 228 19.61 -13.68 5.94
CA GLY A 228 20.09 -14.60 4.90
C GLY A 228 19.07 -15.70 4.64
N ARG A 229 18.49 -16.29 5.70
CA ARG A 229 17.39 -17.25 5.57
C ARG A 229 16.15 -16.59 4.98
N ALA A 230 15.74 -15.42 5.47
CA ALA A 230 14.59 -14.68 4.93
C ALA A 230 14.73 -14.42 3.43
N TRP A 231 15.92 -13.99 2.99
CA TRP A 231 16.23 -13.75 1.59
C TRP A 231 16.17 -15.04 0.74
N ARG A 232 16.81 -16.14 1.20
CA ARG A 232 16.82 -17.40 0.47
C ARG A 232 15.43 -18.00 0.33
N VAL A 233 14.66 -18.04 1.42
CA VAL A 233 13.27 -18.55 1.41
C VAL A 233 12.38 -17.67 0.53
N TRP A 234 12.50 -16.35 0.65
CA TRP A 234 11.73 -15.44 -0.19
C TRP A 234 11.99 -15.66 -1.68
N LEU A 235 13.24 -15.75 -2.11
CA LEU A 235 13.57 -15.96 -3.53
C LEU A 235 13.13 -17.31 -4.05
N ARG A 236 13.17 -18.35 -3.23
CA ARG A 236 12.83 -19.72 -3.61
C ARG A 236 11.32 -19.93 -3.69
N ASP A 237 10.56 -19.48 -2.67
CA ASP A 237 9.18 -19.91 -2.44
C ASP A 237 8.12 -18.87 -2.85
N ARG A 238 8.50 -17.62 -3.09
CA ARG A 238 7.56 -16.50 -3.28
C ARG A 238 6.58 -16.69 -4.45
N ASP A 239 6.98 -17.43 -5.46
CA ASP A 239 6.20 -17.63 -6.69
C ASP A 239 5.38 -18.94 -6.66
N ASP A 240 5.51 -19.75 -5.61
CA ASP A 240 4.76 -21.01 -5.45
C ASP A 240 3.32 -20.78 -4.98
N HIS A 241 3.03 -19.62 -4.37
CA HIS A 241 1.71 -19.31 -3.85
C HIS A 241 0.71 -18.98 -4.98
N PRO A 242 -0.58 -19.43 -4.90
CA PRO A 242 -1.59 -19.15 -5.92
C PRO A 242 -1.88 -17.65 -6.16
N SER A 243 -1.71 -16.81 -5.14
CA SER A 243 -1.78 -15.35 -5.30
C SER A 243 -0.42 -14.81 -5.73
N PRO A 244 -0.36 -13.91 -6.74
CA PRO A 244 0.89 -13.31 -7.20
C PRO A 244 1.52 -12.36 -6.16
N ASN A 245 0.81 -12.07 -5.09
CA ASN A 245 1.16 -11.08 -4.07
C ASN A 245 1.38 -11.69 -2.69
N ALA A 246 0.49 -12.56 -2.21
CA ALA A 246 0.57 -13.13 -0.88
C ALA A 246 1.87 -13.92 -0.65
N GLY A 247 2.31 -14.70 -1.66
CA GLY A 247 3.57 -15.45 -1.59
C GLY A 247 4.80 -14.58 -1.34
N GLN A 248 4.81 -13.34 -1.86
CA GLN A 248 5.90 -12.38 -1.62
C GLN A 248 6.03 -12.04 -0.12
N CYS A 249 4.90 -11.85 0.54
CA CYS A 249 4.84 -11.47 1.95
C CYS A 249 5.05 -12.68 2.88
N GLU A 250 4.37 -13.78 2.57
CA GLU A 250 4.37 -14.99 3.40
C GLU A 250 5.74 -15.69 3.37
N ALA A 251 6.35 -15.86 2.19
CA ALA A 251 7.66 -16.51 2.07
C ALA A 251 8.76 -15.71 2.81
N ALA A 252 8.77 -14.37 2.68
CA ALA A 252 9.70 -13.52 3.42
C ALA A 252 9.50 -13.64 4.94
N MET A 253 8.24 -13.66 5.41
CA MET A 253 7.90 -13.80 6.82
C MET A 253 8.26 -15.20 7.35
N ALA A 254 8.00 -16.26 6.58
CA ALA A 254 8.39 -17.65 6.91
C ALA A 254 9.90 -17.75 7.13
N GLY A 255 10.69 -17.25 6.20
CA GLY A 255 12.15 -17.21 6.29
C GLY A 255 12.64 -16.36 7.47
N ALA A 256 12.06 -15.18 7.70
CA ALA A 256 12.44 -14.30 8.81
C ALA A 256 12.18 -14.95 10.18
N LEU A 257 11.05 -15.63 10.34
CA LEU A 257 10.68 -16.30 11.58
C LEU A 257 11.35 -17.68 11.73
N GLY A 258 11.77 -18.32 10.63
CA GLY A 258 12.27 -19.68 10.58
C GLY A 258 11.19 -20.72 10.79
N VAL A 259 10.05 -20.51 10.19
CA VAL A 259 8.87 -21.40 10.27
C VAL A 259 8.45 -21.85 8.88
N ARG A 260 7.50 -22.78 8.82
CA ARG A 260 6.84 -23.21 7.60
C ARG A 260 5.39 -22.76 7.60
N LEU A 261 4.98 -22.05 6.53
CA LEU A 261 3.61 -21.59 6.25
C LEU A 261 3.00 -22.45 5.12
N GLY A 262 1.74 -22.20 4.80
CA GLY A 262 1.04 -23.00 3.77
C GLY A 262 0.43 -24.30 4.32
N GLY A 263 0.13 -25.24 3.42
CA GLY A 263 -0.56 -26.48 3.76
C GLY A 263 -2.09 -26.38 3.60
N ARG A 264 -2.82 -27.24 4.29
CA ARG A 264 -4.29 -27.33 4.13
C ARG A 264 -5.01 -26.18 4.79
N ASN A 265 -5.92 -25.57 4.05
CA ASN A 265 -6.84 -24.51 4.51
C ASN A 265 -8.28 -24.89 4.20
N VAL A 266 -9.22 -24.37 4.99
CA VAL A 266 -10.65 -24.52 4.73
C VAL A 266 -11.28 -23.14 4.64
N TYR A 267 -11.90 -22.84 3.50
CA TYR A 267 -12.66 -21.61 3.26
C TYR A 267 -14.07 -21.97 2.80
N PHE A 268 -15.07 -21.47 3.48
CA PHE A 268 -16.48 -21.68 3.09
C PHE A 268 -16.81 -23.16 2.81
N GLY A 269 -16.29 -24.07 3.63
CA GLY A 269 -16.48 -25.52 3.52
C GLY A 269 -15.67 -26.22 2.42
N ARG A 270 -14.80 -25.49 1.70
CA ARG A 270 -13.91 -26.05 0.67
C ARG A 270 -12.49 -26.15 1.18
N SER A 271 -11.88 -27.33 1.04
CA SER A 271 -10.48 -27.55 1.35
C SER A 271 -9.60 -27.10 0.18
N GLU A 272 -8.60 -26.28 0.47
CA GLU A 272 -7.56 -25.83 -0.44
C GLU A 272 -6.20 -26.22 0.12
N VAL A 273 -5.35 -26.88 -0.67
CA VAL A 273 -3.97 -27.19 -0.30
C VAL A 273 -3.07 -26.16 -0.96
N ARG A 274 -2.35 -25.40 -0.14
CA ARG A 274 -1.35 -24.44 -0.60
C ARG A 274 0.05 -25.02 -0.46
N PRO A 275 0.98 -24.71 -1.38
CA PRO A 275 2.38 -25.07 -1.23
C PRO A 275 2.94 -24.60 0.11
N TYR A 276 3.95 -25.32 0.61
CA TYR A 276 4.65 -24.89 1.80
C TYR A 276 5.67 -23.81 1.45
N LEU A 277 5.73 -22.77 2.31
CA LEU A 277 6.67 -21.67 2.24
C LEU A 277 7.57 -21.71 3.48
N GLY A 278 8.89 -21.86 3.27
CA GLY A 278 9.86 -22.04 4.35
C GLY A 278 10.04 -23.51 4.78
N ASP A 279 11.14 -23.79 5.49
CA ASP A 279 11.62 -25.13 5.84
C ASP A 279 11.53 -25.44 7.35
N GLY A 280 11.07 -24.48 8.15
CA GLY A 280 11.08 -24.60 9.61
C GLY A 280 9.91 -25.44 10.17
N PRO A 281 9.80 -25.51 11.50
CA PRO A 281 8.66 -26.11 12.18
C PRO A 281 7.38 -25.31 11.91
N ARG A 282 6.23 -25.87 12.28
CA ARG A 282 4.96 -25.13 12.31
C ARG A 282 5.06 -23.92 13.25
N PRO A 283 4.39 -22.80 12.95
CA PRO A 283 4.32 -21.66 13.85
C PRO A 283 3.72 -22.01 15.21
N GLU A 284 4.22 -21.34 16.23
CA GLU A 284 3.75 -21.43 17.61
C GLU A 284 3.38 -20.03 18.13
N ALA A 285 2.72 -19.93 19.26
CA ALA A 285 2.30 -18.69 19.90
C ALA A 285 3.41 -17.63 20.07
N ARG A 286 4.70 -18.07 20.25
CA ARG A 286 5.86 -17.16 20.34
C ARG A 286 6.13 -16.42 19.04
N HIS A 287 5.82 -17.01 17.88
CA HIS A 287 6.07 -16.43 16.56
C HIS A 287 5.12 -15.27 16.25
N LEU A 288 3.91 -15.22 16.84
CA LEU A 288 2.94 -14.16 16.60
C LEU A 288 3.45 -12.80 17.08
N LYS A 289 4.09 -12.74 18.26
CA LYS A 289 4.71 -11.49 18.75
C LYS A 289 5.88 -11.05 17.85
N ARG A 290 6.64 -12.00 17.33
CA ARG A 290 7.75 -11.72 16.39
C ARG A 290 7.21 -11.22 15.06
N ALA A 291 6.17 -11.84 14.50
CA ALA A 291 5.50 -11.37 13.28
C ALA A 291 4.95 -9.95 13.45
N ALA A 292 4.29 -9.65 14.57
CA ALA A 292 3.80 -8.30 14.89
C ALA A 292 4.94 -7.27 14.98
N ARG A 293 6.12 -7.63 15.51
CA ARG A 293 7.31 -6.75 15.53
C ARG A 293 7.84 -6.49 14.12
N ILE A 294 7.97 -7.54 13.29
CA ILE A 294 8.39 -7.40 11.90
C ILE A 294 7.43 -6.49 11.15
N SER A 295 6.11 -6.73 11.27
CA SER A 295 5.08 -5.88 10.66
C SER A 295 5.23 -4.41 11.06
N GLY A 296 5.48 -4.13 12.34
CA GLY A 296 5.73 -2.76 12.83
C GLY A 296 6.98 -2.13 12.23
N ALA A 297 8.08 -2.89 12.16
CA ALA A 297 9.35 -2.41 11.58
C ALA A 297 9.24 -2.19 10.06
N VAL A 298 8.54 -3.08 9.34
CA VAL A 298 8.21 -2.92 7.92
C VAL A 298 7.41 -1.64 7.70
N GLY A 299 6.37 -1.42 8.52
CA GLY A 299 5.55 -0.20 8.44
C GLY A 299 6.35 1.08 8.62
N LEU A 300 7.27 1.13 9.59
CA LEU A 300 8.17 2.28 9.80
C LEU A 300 9.13 2.49 8.62
N ALA A 301 9.70 1.43 8.09
CA ALA A 301 10.59 1.50 6.92
C ALA A 301 9.81 1.98 5.67
N ALA A 302 8.62 1.44 5.44
CA ALA A 302 7.74 1.88 4.35
C ALA A 302 7.33 3.35 4.50
N LEU A 303 7.03 3.82 5.72
CA LEU A 303 6.76 5.23 5.99
C LEU A 303 7.95 6.12 5.63
N GLY A 304 9.16 5.72 5.99
CA GLY A 304 10.39 6.45 5.63
C GLY A 304 10.53 6.62 4.11
N LEU A 305 10.32 5.55 3.36
CA LEU A 305 10.33 5.59 1.89
C LEU A 305 9.20 6.44 1.32
N ALA A 306 7.98 6.26 1.83
CA ALA A 306 6.80 7.00 1.38
C ALA A 306 6.90 8.51 1.67
N ALA A 307 7.51 8.91 2.78
CA ALA A 307 7.73 10.32 3.12
C ALA A 307 8.87 10.94 2.28
N ALA A 308 9.91 10.18 1.98
CA ALA A 308 11.04 10.65 1.17
C ALA A 308 10.67 10.84 -0.31
N TYR A 309 9.84 9.95 -0.88
CA TYR A 309 9.52 9.92 -2.31
C TYR A 309 8.96 11.25 -2.86
N PRO A 310 7.85 11.83 -2.35
CA PRO A 310 7.29 13.06 -2.91
C PRO A 310 8.23 14.24 -2.80
N VAL A 311 9.04 14.30 -1.74
CA VAL A 311 10.04 15.35 -1.53
C VAL A 311 11.16 15.25 -2.56
N THR A 312 11.65 14.04 -2.81
CA THR A 312 12.74 13.78 -3.77
C THR A 312 12.29 14.06 -5.19
N VAL A 313 11.13 13.55 -5.60
CA VAL A 313 10.57 13.79 -6.94
C VAL A 313 10.26 15.28 -7.13
N GLY A 314 9.72 15.95 -6.11
CA GLY A 314 9.46 17.39 -6.15
C GLY A 314 10.73 18.23 -6.34
N ARG A 315 11.84 17.85 -5.70
CA ARG A 315 13.15 18.50 -5.87
C ARG A 315 13.72 18.29 -7.25
N LEU A 316 13.69 17.06 -7.77
CA LEU A 316 14.19 16.72 -9.11
C LEU A 316 13.41 17.45 -10.21
N ALA A 317 12.08 17.47 -10.12
CA ALA A 317 11.23 18.22 -11.05
C ALA A 317 11.50 19.73 -10.99
N GLY A 318 11.72 20.29 -9.82
CA GLY A 318 12.10 21.69 -9.63
C GLY A 318 13.47 22.03 -10.24
N ALA A 319 14.45 21.16 -10.04
CA ALA A 319 15.79 21.31 -10.60
C ALA A 319 15.77 21.24 -12.16
N ALA A 320 15.02 20.28 -12.72
CA ALA A 320 14.83 20.16 -14.16
C ALA A 320 14.17 21.40 -14.76
N ALA A 321 13.08 21.89 -14.18
CA ALA A 321 12.42 23.11 -14.62
C ALA A 321 13.35 24.34 -14.55
N GLY A 322 14.12 24.49 -13.46
CA GLY A 322 15.10 25.55 -13.31
C GLY A 322 16.24 25.48 -14.32
N SER A 323 16.66 24.27 -14.74
CA SER A 323 17.69 24.10 -15.76
C SER A 323 17.18 24.49 -17.17
N VAL A 324 15.93 24.14 -17.48
CA VAL A 324 15.29 24.54 -18.76
C VAL A 324 15.15 26.06 -18.83
N LEU A 325 14.65 26.72 -17.77
CA LEU A 325 14.51 28.17 -17.72
C LEU A 325 15.85 28.90 -17.86
N ARG A 326 16.92 28.39 -17.24
CA ARG A 326 18.26 28.94 -17.40
C ARG A 326 18.79 28.81 -18.85
N ARG A 327 18.56 27.68 -19.49
CA ARG A 327 18.96 27.45 -20.89
C ARG A 327 18.19 28.36 -21.85
N THR A 328 16.86 28.54 -21.64
CA THR A 328 16.06 29.44 -22.47
C THR A 328 16.45 30.92 -22.28
N ALA A 329 16.71 31.34 -21.03
CA ALA A 329 17.21 32.68 -20.72
C ALA A 329 18.58 32.93 -21.35
N ALA A 330 19.53 31.98 -21.28
CA ALA A 330 20.85 32.09 -21.90
C ALA A 330 20.76 32.14 -23.43
N ALA A 331 19.88 31.35 -24.04
CA ALA A 331 19.64 31.42 -25.49
C ALA A 331 19.03 32.78 -25.90
N GLY A 332 18.06 33.30 -25.12
CA GLY A 332 17.48 34.62 -25.37
C GLY A 332 18.48 35.76 -25.27
N THR A 333 19.39 35.76 -24.30
CA THR A 333 20.47 36.76 -24.18
C THR A 333 21.50 36.65 -25.30
N ALA A 334 21.83 35.43 -25.75
CA ALA A 334 22.71 35.20 -26.87
C ALA A 334 22.13 35.75 -28.19
N VAL A 335 20.84 35.55 -28.46
CA VAL A 335 20.13 36.07 -29.63
C VAL A 335 20.03 37.60 -29.54
N ALA A 336 19.64 38.18 -28.42
CA ALA A 336 19.62 39.63 -28.25
C ALA A 336 20.99 40.29 -28.46
N GLY A 337 22.06 39.68 -27.92
CA GLY A 337 23.42 40.13 -28.12
C GLY A 337 23.90 40.04 -29.59
N SER A 338 23.44 39.03 -30.33
CA SER A 338 23.75 38.89 -31.76
C SER A 338 23.02 39.93 -32.62
N VAL A 339 21.78 40.22 -32.30
CA VAL A 339 20.98 41.28 -33.00
C VAL A 339 21.56 42.64 -32.74
N LEU A 340 21.94 42.97 -31.52
CA LEU A 340 22.56 44.25 -31.16
C LEU A 340 23.90 44.46 -31.88
N ARG A 341 24.75 43.43 -31.99
CA ARG A 341 26.02 43.49 -32.75
C ARG A 341 25.78 43.71 -34.24
N ARG A 342 24.80 43.05 -34.85
CA ARG A 342 24.45 43.23 -36.26
C ARG A 342 23.92 44.64 -36.55
N THR A 343 23.10 45.19 -35.67
CA THR A 343 22.58 46.56 -35.81
C THR A 343 23.69 47.60 -35.60
N ALA A 344 24.62 47.38 -34.66
CA ALA A 344 25.78 48.26 -34.47
C ALA A 344 26.73 48.23 -35.69
N ALA A 345 27.03 47.06 -36.26
CA ALA A 345 27.83 46.91 -37.46
C ALA A 345 27.19 47.58 -38.68
N ALA A 346 25.86 47.44 -38.85
CA ALA A 346 25.12 48.08 -39.93
C ALA A 346 25.14 49.65 -39.84
N ARG A 347 25.15 50.22 -38.63
CA ARG A 347 25.25 51.64 -38.36
C ARG A 347 26.68 52.19 -38.63
N ALA A 348 27.72 51.39 -38.26
CA ALA A 348 29.09 51.77 -38.50
C ALA A 348 29.44 51.81 -40.04
N GLY A 349 28.93 50.83 -40.81
CA GLY A 349 29.11 50.77 -42.27
C GLY A 349 28.44 51.93 -43.03
N ARG A 350 27.37 52.52 -42.48
CA ARG A 350 26.73 53.72 -43.12
C ARG A 350 27.39 55.03 -42.80
N ARG A 351 28.28 55.12 -41.80
CA ARG A 351 29.06 56.36 -41.53
C ARG A 351 30.39 56.43 -42.29
N GLY A 352 30.89 55.35 -42.89
CA GLY A 352 32.12 55.30 -43.61
C GLY A 352 31.97 55.53 -45.12
N GLY A 353 30.75 55.69 -45.71
CA GLY A 353 30.50 55.84 -47.16
C GLY A 353 30.16 57.26 -47.65
N GLY A 354 30.37 58.28 -46.81
CA GLY A 354 30.08 59.69 -47.19
C GLY A 354 31.33 60.57 -47.31
N GLY A 355 32.27 60.22 -48.21
CA GLY A 355 33.45 61.03 -48.42
C GLY A 355 34.09 60.68 -49.75
N ARG A 356 33.49 61.19 -50.83
CA ARG A 356 34.17 61.61 -52.12
C ARG A 356 33.21 62.49 -52.88
#